data_611f3ac8ffadb9bcc00557eda556c689
#
_entry.id   611f3ac8ffadb9bcc00557eda556c689
#
_cell.length_a   1.000
_cell.length_b   1.000
_cell.length_c   1.000
_cell.angle_alpha   90.00
_cell.angle_beta   90.00
_cell.angle_gamma   90.00
#
_symmetry.space_group_name_H-M   'P 1'
#
loop_
_entity.id
_entity.type
_entity.pdbx_description
1 polymer ?
#
loop_
_entity_poly.entity_id
_entity_poly.type
_entity_poly.pdbx_seq_one_letter_code
_entity_poly.pdbx_strand_id
1 'polypeptide(L)'
;METILWRLRIYFPNLVRKCLIKDEYDIEVSFTIMNPAFPFSKRAEVKKIAWIHGSIEAFLEENQAHYRKNHFEQLSHADKIIAISKKTRESIETVYPMFNDKIQTIYNGYDFTSLLEKSEEVTPVTLENNSICVIGRLEELKGTDRVLEVFTKLQQELSDIHLYYIGSGEQESFLKGEVERLQLQNKVHFLGYQKNPYSILKQAKVLLSLSKQEGFSGAVVEAVTLGIPFVSTNVGGALELSNEGQFGEVIDSNQEAIEALKNYITGEKKISEQYSDFIQTFTIEKQMQQIEELFQLSKEERS
;
A
#
# COMPACT_ATOMS: atom_id res chain seq x y z
N MET A 1 -11.21 27.86 -4.41
CA MET A 1 -11.07 27.51 -5.84
C MET A 1 -11.12 25.99 -6.06
N GLU A 2 -10.40 25.19 -5.31
CA GLU A 2 -10.39 23.71 -5.39
C GLU A 2 -11.78 23.07 -5.25
N THR A 3 -12.58 23.51 -4.30
CA THR A 3 -13.94 22.98 -4.05
C THR A 3 -14.91 23.18 -5.22
N ILE A 4 -14.79 24.29 -5.97
CA ILE A 4 -15.63 24.57 -7.14
C ILE A 4 -15.20 23.69 -8.31
N LEU A 5 -13.90 23.58 -8.56
CA LEU A 5 -13.34 22.72 -9.63
C LEU A 5 -13.70 21.25 -9.39
N TRP A 6 -13.64 20.82 -8.14
CA TRP A 6 -14.01 19.45 -7.73
C TRP A 6 -15.50 19.17 -7.99
N ARG A 7 -16.42 20.09 -7.63
CA ARG A 7 -17.86 19.97 -7.93
C ARG A 7 -18.12 19.95 -9.43
N LEU A 8 -17.44 20.80 -10.21
CA LEU A 8 -17.58 20.80 -11.66
C LEU A 8 -17.14 19.47 -12.29
N ARG A 9 -16.10 18.84 -11.77
CA ARG A 9 -15.66 17.50 -12.21
C ARG A 9 -16.72 16.43 -11.97
N ILE A 10 -17.43 16.49 -10.85
CA ILE A 10 -18.48 15.52 -10.52
C ILE A 10 -19.74 15.72 -11.36
N TYR A 11 -20.23 16.96 -11.43
CA TYR A 11 -21.51 17.22 -12.09
C TYR A 11 -21.43 17.46 -13.59
N PHE A 12 -20.28 17.93 -14.08
CA PHE A 12 -20.06 18.25 -15.50
C PHE A 12 -18.73 17.67 -16.02
N PRO A 13 -18.44 16.37 -15.82
CA PRO A 13 -17.13 15.79 -16.13
C PRO A 13 -16.74 15.91 -17.62
N ASN A 14 -17.70 15.75 -18.54
CA ASN A 14 -17.45 15.89 -19.98
C ASN A 14 -17.08 17.34 -20.38
N LEU A 15 -17.68 18.35 -19.73
CA LEU A 15 -17.35 19.75 -19.97
C LEU A 15 -15.93 20.04 -19.48
N VAL A 16 -15.62 19.59 -18.26
CA VAL A 16 -14.28 19.78 -17.68
C VAL A 16 -13.23 19.06 -18.54
N ARG A 17 -13.51 17.83 -19.00
CA ARG A 17 -12.62 17.13 -19.94
C ARG A 17 -12.36 17.97 -21.20
N LYS A 18 -13.41 18.45 -21.86
CA LYS A 18 -13.31 19.24 -23.09
C LYS A 18 -12.51 20.54 -22.89
N CYS A 19 -12.54 21.12 -21.69
CA CYS A 19 -11.78 22.34 -21.37
C CYS A 19 -10.30 22.07 -21.06
N LEU A 20 -9.99 20.93 -20.44
CA LEU A 20 -8.64 20.65 -19.93
C LEU A 20 -7.83 19.71 -20.82
N ILE A 21 -8.47 18.78 -21.52
CA ILE A 21 -7.82 17.84 -22.43
C ILE A 21 -8.09 18.28 -23.85
N LYS A 22 -7.09 18.91 -24.48
CA LYS A 22 -7.21 19.47 -25.84
C LYS A 22 -6.59 18.57 -26.90
N ASP A 23 -5.64 17.75 -26.47
CA ASP A 23 -4.91 16.87 -27.38
C ASP A 23 -5.65 15.53 -27.57
N GLU A 24 -5.37 14.89 -28.67
CA GLU A 24 -5.86 13.55 -28.98
C GLU A 24 -4.80 12.51 -28.60
N TYR A 25 -5.24 11.45 -27.92
CA TYR A 25 -4.39 10.38 -27.44
C TYR A 25 -4.88 9.05 -27.99
N ASP A 26 -3.98 8.11 -28.24
CA ASP A 26 -4.30 6.73 -28.59
C ASP A 26 -4.67 5.89 -27.37
N ILE A 27 -4.10 6.22 -26.21
CA ILE A 27 -4.31 5.52 -24.95
C ILE A 27 -4.65 6.55 -23.86
N GLU A 28 -5.70 6.28 -23.11
CA GLU A 28 -6.07 7.05 -21.92
C GLU A 28 -6.03 6.16 -20.69
N VAL A 29 -5.30 6.57 -19.68
CA VAL A 29 -5.19 5.87 -18.40
C VAL A 29 -5.81 6.71 -17.28
N SER A 30 -6.82 6.17 -16.62
CA SER A 30 -7.34 6.72 -15.36
C SER A 30 -6.57 6.10 -14.20
N PHE A 31 -5.64 6.86 -13.62
CA PHE A 31 -4.62 6.37 -12.69
C PHE A 31 -4.98 6.58 -11.22
N THR A 32 -6.23 6.48 -10.83
CA THR A 32 -6.62 6.40 -9.41
C THR A 32 -7.99 5.77 -9.24
N ILE A 33 -8.20 5.11 -8.11
CA ILE A 33 -9.50 4.58 -7.72
C ILE A 33 -10.54 5.69 -7.46
N MET A 34 -10.04 6.81 -6.98
CA MET A 34 -10.84 7.88 -6.36
C MET A 34 -11.20 8.98 -7.33
N ASN A 35 -10.74 8.92 -8.55
CA ASN A 35 -10.84 10.04 -9.44
C ASN A 35 -11.72 9.73 -10.66
N PRO A 36 -13.02 9.96 -10.54
CA PRO A 36 -13.86 10.16 -11.72
C PRO A 36 -13.50 11.48 -12.39
N ALA A 37 -12.23 11.92 -12.27
CA ALA A 37 -11.81 13.27 -12.61
C ALA A 37 -12.15 13.59 -14.05
N PHE A 38 -11.99 12.58 -14.93
CA PHE A 38 -12.29 12.74 -16.34
C PHE A 38 -12.90 11.47 -16.88
N PRO A 39 -14.09 11.53 -17.49
CA PRO A 39 -14.60 10.40 -18.26
C PRO A 39 -13.65 10.13 -19.41
N PHE A 40 -13.53 8.89 -19.80
CA PHE A 40 -12.78 8.51 -21.00
C PHE A 40 -13.31 9.18 -22.26
N SER A 41 -12.46 9.30 -23.26
CA SER A 41 -12.84 9.74 -24.61
C SER A 41 -14.01 8.89 -25.13
N LYS A 42 -14.90 9.54 -25.92
CA LYS A 42 -15.97 8.86 -26.63
C LYS A 42 -15.50 8.24 -27.96
N ARG A 43 -14.27 8.50 -28.37
CA ARG A 43 -13.68 7.95 -29.58
C ARG A 43 -13.47 6.44 -29.41
N ALA A 44 -13.92 5.65 -30.38
CA ALA A 44 -13.84 4.18 -30.32
C ALA A 44 -12.38 3.69 -30.45
N GLU A 45 -11.55 4.40 -31.19
CA GLU A 45 -10.17 4.07 -31.47
C GLU A 45 -9.21 4.31 -30.27
N VAL A 46 -9.67 4.99 -29.22
CA VAL A 46 -8.86 5.27 -28.04
C VAL A 46 -8.96 4.10 -27.07
N LYS A 47 -7.81 3.53 -26.70
CA LYS A 47 -7.75 2.52 -25.64
C LYS A 47 -7.90 3.17 -24.29
N LYS A 48 -8.75 2.61 -23.44
CA LYS A 48 -9.15 3.15 -22.14
C LYS A 48 -8.77 2.18 -21.03
N ILE A 49 -7.91 2.59 -20.12
CA ILE A 49 -7.41 1.77 -19.04
C ILE A 49 -7.76 2.44 -17.70
N ALA A 50 -8.46 1.71 -16.84
CA ALA A 50 -8.68 2.11 -15.46
C ALA A 50 -7.64 1.43 -14.58
N TRP A 51 -6.85 2.20 -13.82
CA TRP A 51 -5.81 1.68 -12.92
C TRP A 51 -6.21 1.91 -11.47
N ILE A 52 -6.44 0.84 -10.73
CA ILE A 52 -7.05 0.84 -9.40
C ILE A 52 -5.98 0.57 -8.33
N HIS A 53 -5.84 1.51 -7.38
CA HIS A 53 -4.78 1.51 -6.36
C HIS A 53 -5.23 1.12 -4.96
N GLY A 54 -6.40 0.53 -4.77
CA GLY A 54 -6.90 0.13 -3.46
C GLY A 54 -8.24 -0.59 -3.50
N SER A 55 -8.85 -0.81 -2.35
CA SER A 55 -10.16 -1.48 -2.24
C SER A 55 -11.29 -0.57 -2.72
N ILE A 56 -12.06 -1.07 -3.70
CA ILE A 56 -13.28 -0.39 -4.16
C ILE A 56 -14.39 -0.50 -3.11
N GLU A 57 -14.47 -1.61 -2.40
CA GLU A 57 -15.45 -1.81 -1.32
C GLU A 57 -15.30 -0.73 -0.25
N ALA A 58 -14.09 -0.60 0.31
CA ALA A 58 -13.79 0.42 1.33
C ALA A 58 -14.05 1.84 0.81
N PHE A 59 -13.68 2.14 -0.44
CA PHE A 59 -13.96 3.44 -1.04
C PHE A 59 -15.46 3.74 -1.14
N LEU A 60 -16.27 2.75 -1.53
CA LEU A 60 -17.71 2.94 -1.71
C LEU A 60 -18.48 2.96 -0.38
N GLU A 61 -17.96 2.33 0.66
CA GLU A 61 -18.49 2.43 2.02
C GLU A 61 -18.32 3.84 2.60
N GLU A 62 -17.16 4.45 2.39
CA GLU A 62 -16.85 5.81 2.84
C GLU A 62 -17.57 6.91 2.03
N ASN A 63 -17.96 6.60 0.78
CA ASN A 63 -18.45 7.58 -0.17
C ASN A 63 -19.88 7.29 -0.63
N GLN A 64 -20.66 8.37 -0.81
CA GLN A 64 -22.09 8.31 -1.07
C GLN A 64 -22.46 7.72 -2.45
N ALA A 65 -23.72 7.30 -2.61
CA ALA A 65 -24.28 6.61 -3.77
C ALA A 65 -23.98 7.21 -5.17
N HIS A 66 -23.80 8.55 -5.28
CA HIS A 66 -23.49 9.19 -6.56
C HIS A 66 -22.08 8.82 -7.08
N TYR A 67 -21.11 8.55 -6.19
CA TYR A 67 -19.79 8.08 -6.60
C TYR A 67 -19.86 6.69 -7.20
N ARG A 68 -20.72 5.82 -6.68
CA ARG A 68 -20.89 4.46 -7.18
C ARG A 68 -21.34 4.47 -8.66
N LYS A 69 -22.26 5.36 -9.02
CA LYS A 69 -22.72 5.50 -10.40
C LYS A 69 -21.58 5.97 -11.31
N ASN A 70 -20.90 7.04 -10.95
CA ASN A 70 -19.80 7.60 -11.74
C ASN A 70 -18.64 6.61 -11.89
N HIS A 71 -18.32 5.90 -10.82
CA HIS A 71 -17.28 4.87 -10.81
C HIS A 71 -17.64 3.69 -11.72
N PHE A 72 -18.89 3.19 -11.63
CA PHE A 72 -19.41 2.17 -12.52
C PHE A 72 -19.36 2.61 -13.99
N GLU A 73 -19.85 3.81 -14.31
CA GLU A 73 -19.81 4.35 -15.67
C GLU A 73 -18.38 4.44 -16.21
N GLN A 74 -17.43 4.87 -15.41
CA GLN A 74 -16.02 4.94 -15.81
C GLN A 74 -15.45 3.55 -16.10
N LEU A 75 -15.66 2.57 -15.21
CA LEU A 75 -15.19 1.21 -15.40
C LEU A 75 -15.89 0.52 -16.60
N SER A 76 -17.17 0.80 -16.84
CA SER A 76 -17.90 0.23 -17.98
C SER A 76 -17.31 0.64 -19.33
N HIS A 77 -16.72 1.84 -19.40
CA HIS A 77 -16.07 2.35 -20.62
C HIS A 77 -14.60 1.96 -20.73
N ALA A 78 -14.01 1.37 -19.69
CA ALA A 78 -12.64 0.88 -19.76
C ALA A 78 -12.55 -0.40 -20.61
N ASP A 79 -11.53 -0.49 -21.46
CA ASP A 79 -11.19 -1.71 -22.20
C ASP A 79 -10.45 -2.70 -21.29
N LYS A 80 -9.59 -2.18 -20.39
CA LYS A 80 -8.91 -2.95 -19.35
C LYS A 80 -8.98 -2.24 -18.00
N ILE A 81 -9.03 -3.04 -16.94
CA ILE A 81 -9.01 -2.59 -15.55
C ILE A 81 -7.80 -3.22 -14.86
N ILE A 82 -6.88 -2.41 -14.41
CA ILE A 82 -5.66 -2.86 -13.76
C ILE A 82 -5.82 -2.75 -12.26
N ALA A 83 -5.60 -3.86 -11.57
CA ALA A 83 -5.53 -3.97 -10.11
C ALA A 83 -4.08 -4.11 -9.67
N ILE A 84 -3.63 -3.34 -8.65
CA ILE A 84 -2.24 -3.37 -8.20
C ILE A 84 -1.91 -4.51 -7.22
N SER A 85 -2.92 -5.31 -6.84
CA SER A 85 -2.78 -6.50 -6.00
C SER A 85 -3.94 -7.47 -6.25
N LYS A 86 -3.79 -8.73 -5.83
CA LYS A 86 -4.89 -9.70 -5.87
C LYS A 86 -6.06 -9.23 -5.01
N LYS A 87 -5.80 -8.66 -3.85
CA LYS A 87 -6.84 -8.11 -2.96
C LYS A 87 -7.62 -6.97 -3.62
N THR A 88 -6.91 -6.07 -4.33
CA THR A 88 -7.57 -5.04 -5.14
C THR A 88 -8.42 -5.66 -6.25
N ARG A 89 -7.93 -6.71 -6.91
CA ARG A 89 -8.68 -7.46 -7.92
C ARG A 89 -9.95 -8.07 -7.32
N GLU A 90 -9.83 -8.80 -6.22
CA GLU A 90 -10.97 -9.41 -5.51
C GLU A 90 -12.03 -8.36 -5.14
N SER A 91 -11.61 -7.19 -4.67
CA SER A 91 -12.51 -6.08 -4.36
C SER A 91 -13.28 -5.59 -5.60
N ILE A 92 -12.62 -5.50 -6.77
CA ILE A 92 -13.28 -5.13 -8.03
C ILE A 92 -14.27 -6.22 -8.44
N GLU A 93 -13.86 -7.48 -8.38
CA GLU A 93 -14.69 -8.65 -8.75
C GLU A 93 -15.93 -8.78 -7.86
N THR A 94 -15.79 -8.49 -6.58
CA THR A 94 -16.91 -8.49 -5.61
C THR A 94 -17.94 -7.40 -5.93
N VAL A 95 -17.47 -6.17 -6.17
CA VAL A 95 -18.37 -5.03 -6.39
C VAL A 95 -18.93 -5.02 -7.82
N TYR A 96 -18.13 -5.42 -8.79
CA TYR A 96 -18.46 -5.36 -10.22
C TYR A 96 -18.11 -6.65 -10.98
N PRO A 97 -18.77 -7.79 -10.66
CA PRO A 97 -18.46 -9.10 -11.26
C PRO A 97 -18.61 -9.13 -12.80
N MET A 98 -19.39 -8.20 -13.37
CA MET A 98 -19.57 -8.09 -14.82
C MET A 98 -18.31 -7.61 -15.57
N PHE A 99 -17.27 -7.17 -14.87
CA PHE A 99 -16.02 -6.70 -15.47
C PHE A 99 -14.86 -7.69 -15.37
N ASN A 100 -15.10 -8.90 -14.86
CA ASN A 100 -14.05 -9.90 -14.59
C ASN A 100 -13.12 -10.16 -15.79
N ASP A 101 -13.69 -10.22 -17.00
CA ASP A 101 -12.92 -10.46 -18.24
C ASP A 101 -11.98 -9.30 -18.62
N LYS A 102 -12.19 -8.12 -18.03
CA LYS A 102 -11.38 -6.94 -18.28
C LYS A 102 -10.27 -6.74 -17.23
N ILE A 103 -10.32 -7.47 -16.10
CA ILE A 103 -9.43 -7.23 -14.96
C ILE A 103 -8.11 -7.97 -15.15
N GLN A 104 -7.01 -7.23 -15.00
CA GLN A 104 -5.66 -7.77 -14.98
C GLN A 104 -4.94 -7.25 -13.74
N THR A 105 -4.11 -8.09 -13.10
CA THR A 105 -3.25 -7.65 -12.00
C THR A 105 -1.88 -7.25 -12.56
N ILE A 106 -1.46 -6.01 -12.28
CA ILE A 106 -0.11 -5.50 -12.54
C ILE A 106 0.37 -4.86 -11.25
N TYR A 107 1.37 -5.49 -10.63
CA TYR A 107 1.95 -5.00 -9.39
C TYR A 107 2.74 -3.70 -9.59
N ASN A 108 2.86 -2.91 -8.52
CA ASN A 108 3.80 -1.80 -8.52
C ASN A 108 5.24 -2.30 -8.64
N GLY A 109 6.04 -1.67 -9.49
CA GLY A 109 7.46 -1.97 -9.66
C GLY A 109 8.31 -1.18 -8.66
N TYR A 110 9.36 -1.83 -8.14
CA TYR A 110 10.30 -1.25 -7.19
C TYR A 110 11.73 -1.36 -7.70
N ASP A 111 12.53 -0.34 -7.39
CA ASP A 111 13.98 -0.33 -7.62
C ASP A 111 14.69 -0.94 -6.39
N PHE A 112 14.79 -2.27 -6.38
CA PHE A 112 15.42 -2.99 -5.28
C PHE A 112 16.92 -2.75 -5.19
N THR A 113 17.61 -2.48 -6.30
CA THR A 113 19.03 -2.15 -6.31
C THR A 113 19.27 -0.86 -5.52
N SER A 114 18.56 0.20 -5.86
CA SER A 114 18.65 1.47 -5.13
C SER A 114 18.25 1.33 -3.65
N LEU A 115 17.25 0.49 -3.34
CA LEU A 115 16.83 0.25 -1.96
C LEU A 115 17.95 -0.43 -1.15
N LEU A 116 18.56 -1.48 -1.69
CA LEU A 116 19.65 -2.21 -1.06
C LEU A 116 20.88 -1.31 -0.87
N GLU A 117 21.29 -0.54 -1.89
CA GLU A 117 22.38 0.43 -1.77
C GLU A 117 22.14 1.43 -0.65
N LYS A 118 20.94 2.02 -0.57
CA LYS A 118 20.56 2.94 0.49
C LYS A 118 20.51 2.30 1.87
N SER A 119 20.23 1.01 1.96
CA SER A 119 20.24 0.30 3.24
C SER A 119 21.63 0.18 3.86
N GLU A 120 22.68 0.26 3.03
CA GLU A 120 24.09 0.24 3.48
C GLU A 120 24.63 1.62 3.84
N GLU A 121 23.90 2.70 3.58
CA GLU A 121 24.31 4.05 3.96
C GLU A 121 24.35 4.18 5.47
N VAL A 122 25.32 5.00 5.94
CA VAL A 122 25.46 5.29 7.38
C VAL A 122 24.23 6.06 7.87
N THR A 123 23.61 5.55 8.93
CA THR A 123 22.53 6.23 9.64
C THR A 123 23.01 6.74 11.00
N PRO A 124 22.58 7.94 11.44
CA PRO A 124 22.86 8.42 12.80
C PRO A 124 21.99 7.71 13.86
N VAL A 125 21.01 6.92 13.44
CA VAL A 125 20.08 6.22 14.33
C VAL A 125 20.54 4.78 14.50
N THR A 126 20.81 4.38 15.75
CA THR A 126 21.04 2.99 16.14
C THR A 126 19.82 2.51 16.90
N LEU A 127 19.25 1.41 16.48
CA LEU A 127 18.12 0.78 17.16
C LEU A 127 18.61 -0.07 18.33
N GLU A 128 17.82 -0.10 19.39
CA GLU A 128 18.01 -1.07 20.48
C GLU A 128 17.76 -2.51 19.96
N ASN A 129 18.29 -3.49 20.67
CA ASN A 129 17.96 -4.88 20.40
C ASN A 129 16.44 -5.10 20.52
N ASN A 130 15.92 -6.10 19.81
CA ASN A 130 14.49 -6.44 19.83
C ASN A 130 13.57 -5.27 19.41
N SER A 131 13.98 -4.56 18.36
CA SER A 131 13.25 -3.41 17.82
C SER A 131 12.12 -3.83 16.89
N ILE A 132 10.95 -3.23 17.10
CA ILE A 132 9.80 -3.28 16.21
C ILE A 132 9.76 -1.94 15.46
N CYS A 133 9.76 -1.95 14.13
CA CYS A 133 9.63 -0.75 13.32
C CYS A 133 8.23 -0.62 12.72
N VAL A 134 7.75 0.63 12.66
CA VAL A 134 6.56 1.04 11.92
C VAL A 134 6.95 2.16 10.97
N ILE A 135 6.70 1.98 9.68
CA ILE A 135 7.09 2.96 8.65
C ILE A 135 5.84 3.49 7.96
N GLY A 136 5.70 4.79 7.90
CA GLY A 136 4.64 5.46 7.18
C GLY A 136 4.13 6.73 7.85
N ARG A 137 3.05 7.27 7.29
CA ARG A 137 2.39 8.44 7.89
C ARG A 137 1.71 8.04 9.20
N LEU A 138 1.83 8.88 10.21
CA LEU A 138 1.18 8.66 11.50
C LEU A 138 -0.28 9.15 11.42
N GLU A 139 -1.13 8.32 10.83
CA GLU A 139 -2.54 8.60 10.55
C GLU A 139 -3.41 7.44 11.05
N GLU A 140 -4.68 7.71 11.28
CA GLU A 140 -5.65 6.70 11.73
C GLU A 140 -5.77 5.51 10.76
N LEU A 141 -5.74 5.78 9.45
CA LEU A 141 -5.80 4.73 8.42
C LEU A 141 -4.60 3.78 8.46
N LYS A 142 -3.47 4.21 9.02
CA LYS A 142 -2.27 3.37 9.22
C LYS A 142 -2.31 2.56 10.53
N GLY A 143 -3.36 2.72 11.34
CA GLY A 143 -3.55 1.97 12.57
C GLY A 143 -2.44 2.19 13.61
N THR A 144 -1.87 3.41 13.64
CA THR A 144 -0.73 3.73 14.51
C THR A 144 -1.09 3.68 16.00
N ASP A 145 -2.33 3.97 16.34
CA ASP A 145 -2.94 3.78 17.66
C ASP A 145 -3.05 2.30 18.04
N ARG A 146 -3.51 1.47 17.12
CA ARG A 146 -3.58 0.01 17.28
C ARG A 146 -2.20 -0.63 17.47
N VAL A 147 -1.18 -0.11 16.78
CA VAL A 147 0.23 -0.49 16.98
C VAL A 147 0.65 -0.27 18.43
N LEU A 148 0.36 0.91 18.99
CA LEU A 148 0.71 1.24 20.38
C LEU A 148 -0.02 0.32 21.37
N GLU A 149 -1.28 -0.02 21.11
CA GLU A 149 -2.05 -0.97 21.93
C GLU A 149 -1.38 -2.37 21.92
N VAL A 150 -1.06 -2.89 20.74
CA VAL A 150 -0.40 -4.19 20.58
C VAL A 150 0.96 -4.20 21.29
N PHE A 151 1.77 -3.15 21.09
CA PHE A 151 3.07 -3.00 21.73
C PHE A 151 2.95 -2.97 23.26
N THR A 152 1.98 -2.23 23.80
CA THR A 152 1.75 -2.11 25.25
C THR A 152 1.45 -3.46 25.90
N LYS A 153 0.67 -4.31 25.21
CA LYS A 153 0.37 -5.66 25.69
C LYS A 153 1.59 -6.58 25.58
N LEU A 154 2.28 -6.54 24.46
CA LEU A 154 3.48 -7.35 24.24
C LEU A 154 4.61 -7.01 25.24
N GLN A 155 4.76 -5.73 25.57
CA GLN A 155 5.77 -5.25 26.53
C GLN A 155 5.57 -5.80 27.96
N GLN A 156 4.34 -6.21 28.32
CA GLN A 156 4.06 -6.88 29.59
C GLN A 156 4.64 -8.31 29.63
N GLU A 157 4.78 -8.96 28.47
CA GLU A 157 5.37 -10.29 28.34
C GLU A 157 6.87 -10.25 28.05
N LEU A 158 7.32 -9.26 27.27
CA LEU A 158 8.70 -9.07 26.83
C LEU A 158 9.18 -7.68 27.22
N SER A 159 9.89 -7.57 28.35
CA SER A 159 10.32 -6.26 28.91
C SER A 159 11.41 -5.57 28.11
N ASP A 160 12.22 -6.33 27.33
CA ASP A 160 13.34 -5.81 26.55
C ASP A 160 12.99 -5.69 25.06
N ILE A 161 11.95 -4.90 24.77
CA ILE A 161 11.51 -4.57 23.40
C ILE A 161 11.37 -3.08 23.23
N HIS A 162 11.56 -2.59 22.01
CA HIS A 162 11.47 -1.19 21.66
C HIS A 162 10.62 -1.01 20.39
N LEU A 163 9.80 0.05 20.36
CA LEU A 163 8.98 0.43 19.21
C LEU A 163 9.52 1.72 18.59
N TYR A 164 9.70 1.71 17.29
CA TYR A 164 10.17 2.86 16.52
C TYR A 164 9.16 3.27 15.46
N TYR A 165 8.57 4.45 15.62
CA TYR A 165 7.76 5.08 14.59
C TYR A 165 8.67 5.89 13.66
N ILE A 166 8.72 5.50 12.38
CA ILE A 166 9.51 6.13 11.31
C ILE A 166 8.54 6.81 10.35
N GLY A 167 8.33 8.10 10.55
CA GLY A 167 7.40 8.92 9.81
C GLY A 167 6.81 10.03 10.67
N SER A 168 5.93 10.82 10.08
CA SER A 168 5.20 11.90 10.76
C SER A 168 3.74 11.90 10.32
N GLY A 169 2.87 12.58 11.06
CA GLY A 169 1.46 12.68 10.71
C GLY A 169 0.64 13.29 11.84
N GLU A 170 -0.65 13.45 11.58
CA GLU A 170 -1.58 14.12 12.48
C GLU A 170 -1.76 13.41 13.83
N GLN A 171 -1.52 12.11 13.89
CA GLN A 171 -1.63 11.31 15.11
C GLN A 171 -0.39 11.42 16.04
N GLU A 172 0.70 12.05 15.61
CA GLU A 172 1.95 12.05 16.37
C GLU A 172 1.78 12.63 17.78
N SER A 173 1.08 13.78 17.91
CA SER A 173 0.85 14.41 19.21
C SER A 173 -0.02 13.55 20.13
N PHE A 174 -1.04 12.90 19.60
CA PHE A 174 -1.89 11.96 20.33
C PHE A 174 -1.08 10.77 20.83
N LEU A 175 -0.29 10.15 19.95
CA LEU A 175 0.54 8.98 20.28
C LEU A 175 1.58 9.33 21.38
N LYS A 176 2.23 10.49 21.30
CA LYS A 176 3.18 10.95 22.34
C LYS A 176 2.48 11.11 23.68
N GLY A 177 1.27 11.69 23.71
CA GLY A 177 0.48 11.80 24.94
C GLY A 177 0.11 10.44 25.55
N GLU A 178 -0.26 9.48 24.72
CA GLU A 178 -0.55 8.11 25.18
C GLU A 178 0.72 7.40 25.69
N VAL A 179 1.85 7.56 25.02
CA VAL A 179 3.15 7.03 25.49
C VAL A 179 3.53 7.58 26.87
N GLU A 180 3.31 8.87 27.12
CA GLU A 180 3.52 9.49 28.43
C GLU A 180 2.56 8.93 29.48
N ARG A 181 1.28 8.84 29.16
CA ARG A 181 0.24 8.27 30.04
C ARG A 181 0.54 6.83 30.45
N LEU A 182 1.09 6.04 29.51
CA LEU A 182 1.44 4.63 29.71
C LEU A 182 2.85 4.43 30.30
N GLN A 183 3.61 5.51 30.54
CA GLN A 183 4.99 5.49 31.05
C GLN A 183 5.97 4.69 30.15
N LEU A 184 5.80 4.79 28.83
CA LEU A 184 6.58 4.06 27.82
C LEU A 184 7.62 4.92 27.10
N GLN A 185 7.99 6.12 27.62
CA GLN A 185 8.87 7.08 26.94
C GLN A 185 10.26 6.50 26.63
N ASN A 186 10.74 5.54 27.43
CA ASN A 186 12.02 4.87 27.22
C ASN A 186 11.94 3.65 26.28
N LYS A 187 10.74 3.31 25.81
CA LYS A 187 10.47 2.13 24.98
C LYS A 187 9.88 2.46 23.62
N VAL A 188 9.24 3.62 23.48
CA VAL A 188 8.61 4.07 22.23
C VAL A 188 9.32 5.32 21.72
N HIS A 189 9.83 5.23 20.50
CA HIS A 189 10.68 6.23 19.87
C HIS A 189 10.02 6.79 18.61
N PHE A 190 9.98 8.11 18.49
CA PHE A 190 9.47 8.81 17.31
C PHE A 190 10.65 9.41 16.54
N LEU A 191 10.99 8.85 15.40
CA LEU A 191 12.14 9.29 14.60
C LEU A 191 11.78 10.40 13.60
N GLY A 192 10.49 10.75 13.47
CA GLY A 192 10.03 11.69 12.46
C GLY A 192 10.21 11.15 11.06
N TYR A 193 10.01 12.03 10.07
CA TYR A 193 10.23 11.68 8.66
C TYR A 193 11.72 11.43 8.40
N GLN A 194 12.01 10.27 7.82
CA GLN A 194 13.36 9.87 7.41
C GLN A 194 13.43 9.80 5.89
N LYS A 195 14.39 10.52 5.29
CA LYS A 195 14.62 10.50 3.84
C LYS A 195 15.09 9.11 3.38
N ASN A 196 15.88 8.45 4.20
CA ASN A 196 16.34 7.08 4.00
C ASN A 196 15.94 6.24 5.23
N PRO A 197 14.77 5.58 5.21
CA PRO A 197 14.36 4.71 6.30
C PRO A 197 15.01 3.32 6.24
N TYR A 198 15.62 2.93 5.13
CA TYR A 198 16.09 1.55 4.87
C TYR A 198 17.25 1.15 5.76
N SER A 199 18.22 2.04 5.98
CA SER A 199 19.36 1.80 6.87
C SER A 199 18.95 1.72 8.36
N ILE A 200 17.77 2.26 8.70
CA ILE A 200 17.16 2.12 10.03
C ILE A 200 16.39 0.80 10.08
N LEU A 201 15.50 0.54 9.10
CA LEU A 201 14.68 -0.67 9.05
C LEU A 201 15.52 -1.95 9.03
N LYS A 202 16.67 -1.93 8.34
CA LYS A 202 17.60 -3.07 8.30
C LYS A 202 18.07 -3.54 9.68
N GLN A 203 18.04 -2.68 10.69
CA GLN A 203 18.41 -3.00 12.08
C GLN A 203 17.27 -3.61 12.89
N ALA A 204 16.03 -3.59 12.37
CA ALA A 204 14.86 -4.05 13.11
C ALA A 204 14.78 -5.58 13.17
N LYS A 205 14.13 -6.09 14.20
CA LYS A 205 13.73 -7.49 14.30
C LYS A 205 12.52 -7.83 13.47
N VAL A 206 11.58 -6.88 13.36
CA VAL A 206 10.32 -7.06 12.66
C VAL A 206 9.71 -5.70 12.27
N LEU A 207 9.05 -5.65 11.11
CA LEU A 207 8.16 -4.55 10.72
C LEU A 207 6.74 -4.86 11.18
N LEU A 208 6.06 -3.91 11.82
CA LEU A 208 4.65 -4.00 12.17
C LEU A 208 3.83 -3.01 11.34
N SER A 209 2.81 -3.49 10.64
CA SER A 209 1.91 -2.70 9.80
C SER A 209 0.45 -3.06 10.08
N LEU A 210 -0.25 -2.30 10.91
CA LEU A 210 -1.64 -2.54 11.29
C LEU A 210 -2.62 -1.62 10.55
N SER A 211 -2.31 -1.29 9.31
CA SER A 211 -3.14 -0.43 8.46
C SER A 211 -4.57 -0.97 8.32
N LYS A 212 -5.54 -0.07 8.33
CA LYS A 212 -6.95 -0.39 8.06
C LYS A 212 -7.19 -0.59 6.56
N GLN A 213 -6.40 0.09 5.72
CA GLN A 213 -6.51 0.05 4.27
C GLN A 213 -5.16 0.29 3.59
N GLU A 214 -4.86 -0.52 2.59
CA GLU A 214 -3.71 -0.39 1.69
C GLU A 214 -4.08 -0.84 0.28
N GLY A 215 -3.37 -0.32 -0.71
CA GLY A 215 -3.41 -0.90 -2.06
C GLY A 215 -2.33 -1.97 -2.24
N PHE A 216 -1.07 -1.57 -1.94
CA PHE A 216 0.11 -2.44 -1.90
C PHE A 216 1.14 -1.76 -0.98
N SER A 217 1.41 -2.34 0.17
CA SER A 217 2.21 -1.68 1.21
C SER A 217 3.68 -1.59 0.83
N GLY A 218 4.17 -0.37 0.55
CA GLY A 218 5.58 -0.13 0.27
C GLY A 218 6.47 -0.53 1.44
N ALA A 219 6.08 -0.21 2.67
CA ALA A 219 6.85 -0.57 3.86
C ALA A 219 7.03 -2.09 4.03
N VAL A 220 6.01 -2.88 3.68
CA VAL A 220 6.11 -4.36 3.70
C VAL A 220 7.04 -4.85 2.60
N VAL A 221 6.97 -4.27 1.38
CA VAL A 221 7.91 -4.59 0.29
C VAL A 221 9.35 -4.26 0.72
N GLU A 222 9.56 -3.11 1.34
CA GLU A 222 10.86 -2.68 1.85
C GLU A 222 11.42 -3.66 2.90
N ALA A 223 10.58 -4.11 3.85
CA ALA A 223 10.96 -5.08 4.86
C ALA A 223 11.37 -6.43 4.23
N VAL A 224 10.54 -6.99 3.34
CA VAL A 224 10.86 -8.26 2.65
C VAL A 224 12.15 -8.12 1.85
N THR A 225 12.37 -7.00 1.15
CA THR A 225 13.61 -6.74 0.39
C THR A 225 14.85 -6.76 1.27
N LEU A 226 14.75 -6.27 2.50
CA LEU A 226 15.84 -6.23 3.46
C LEU A 226 16.00 -7.52 4.28
N GLY A 227 15.18 -8.53 4.01
CA GLY A 227 15.19 -9.77 4.79
C GLY A 227 14.64 -9.59 6.21
N ILE A 228 13.80 -8.58 6.44
CA ILE A 228 13.16 -8.30 7.72
C ILE A 228 11.74 -8.88 7.70
N PRO A 229 11.37 -9.74 8.66
CA PRO A 229 10.01 -10.24 8.77
C PRO A 229 9.01 -9.11 8.98
N PHE A 230 7.77 -9.33 8.56
CA PHE A 230 6.71 -8.40 8.86
C PHE A 230 5.51 -9.08 9.53
N VAL A 231 4.76 -8.30 10.30
CA VAL A 231 3.42 -8.64 10.80
C VAL A 231 2.47 -7.57 10.28
N SER A 232 1.45 -7.97 9.54
CA SER A 232 0.54 -7.03 8.88
C SER A 232 -0.91 -7.48 8.96
N THR A 233 -1.82 -6.52 9.01
CA THR A 233 -3.24 -6.78 8.74
C THR A 233 -3.44 -7.28 7.31
N ASN A 234 -4.57 -8.00 7.08
CA ASN A 234 -4.96 -8.53 5.77
C ASN A 234 -5.50 -7.42 4.85
N VAL A 235 -4.61 -6.52 4.43
CA VAL A 235 -4.93 -5.39 3.53
C VAL A 235 -3.98 -5.32 2.35
N GLY A 236 -4.47 -4.85 1.22
CA GLY A 236 -3.69 -4.71 -0.01
C GLY A 236 -2.98 -6.02 -0.40
N GLY A 237 -1.69 -5.91 -0.69
CA GLY A 237 -0.85 -7.05 -1.10
C GLY A 237 -0.21 -7.82 0.05
N ALA A 238 -0.68 -7.70 1.30
CA ALA A 238 -0.02 -8.33 2.45
C ALA A 238 0.06 -9.87 2.35
N LEU A 239 -1.02 -10.53 1.93
CA LEU A 239 -1.02 -12.00 1.71
C LEU A 239 -0.04 -12.42 0.62
N GLU A 240 0.04 -11.66 -0.47
CA GLU A 240 0.96 -11.95 -1.58
C GLU A 240 2.41 -11.79 -1.12
N LEU A 241 2.69 -10.71 -0.37
CA LEU A 241 4.03 -10.42 0.15
C LEU A 241 4.46 -11.37 1.27
N SER A 242 3.51 -11.98 2.00
CA SER A 242 3.83 -13.01 3.00
C SER A 242 4.35 -14.30 2.37
N ASN A 243 3.97 -14.55 1.12
CA ASN A 243 4.27 -15.79 0.40
C ASN A 243 3.96 -17.02 1.27
N GLU A 244 2.70 -17.18 1.64
CA GLU A 244 2.23 -18.27 2.52
C GLU A 244 2.93 -18.31 3.90
N GLY A 245 3.27 -17.15 4.44
CA GLY A 245 3.92 -17.01 5.74
C GLY A 245 5.45 -17.21 5.75
N GLN A 246 6.07 -17.31 4.57
CA GLN A 246 7.54 -17.48 4.46
C GLN A 246 8.32 -16.21 4.79
N PHE A 247 7.75 -15.02 4.53
CA PHE A 247 8.44 -13.72 4.71
C PHE A 247 7.78 -12.82 5.75
N GLY A 248 6.61 -13.20 6.26
CA GLY A 248 5.88 -12.46 7.27
C GLY A 248 4.54 -13.10 7.59
N GLU A 249 3.86 -12.56 8.58
CA GLU A 249 2.54 -13.03 9.00
C GLU A 249 1.46 -11.99 8.72
N VAL A 250 0.35 -12.48 8.15
CA VAL A 250 -0.87 -11.69 7.97
C VAL A 250 -1.86 -12.11 9.05
N ILE A 251 -2.38 -11.14 9.79
CA ILE A 251 -3.15 -11.34 11.00
C ILE A 251 -4.53 -10.69 10.90
N ASP A 252 -5.49 -11.26 11.60
CA ASP A 252 -6.87 -10.76 11.70
C ASP A 252 -7.17 -10.12 13.06
N SER A 253 -6.36 -10.38 14.09
CA SER A 253 -6.56 -9.88 15.45
C SER A 253 -5.29 -9.30 16.09
N ASN A 254 -5.49 -8.47 17.14
CA ASN A 254 -4.38 -7.96 17.95
C ASN A 254 -3.65 -9.09 18.70
N GLN A 255 -4.36 -10.15 19.08
CA GLN A 255 -3.76 -11.28 19.78
C GLN A 255 -2.81 -12.05 18.85
N GLU A 256 -3.20 -12.29 17.60
CA GLU A 256 -2.34 -12.90 16.60
C GLU A 256 -1.10 -12.02 16.30
N ALA A 257 -1.29 -10.69 16.28
CA ALA A 257 -0.15 -9.77 16.11
C ALA A 257 0.85 -9.90 17.27
N ILE A 258 0.39 -10.02 18.51
CA ILE A 258 1.25 -10.20 19.68
C ILE A 258 2.03 -11.50 19.59
N GLU A 259 1.37 -12.60 19.25
CA GLU A 259 2.01 -13.91 19.12
C GLU A 259 3.03 -13.94 17.97
N ALA A 260 2.67 -13.39 16.81
CA ALA A 260 3.57 -13.30 15.67
C ALA A 260 4.82 -12.46 15.99
N LEU A 261 4.66 -11.28 16.59
CA LEU A 261 5.77 -10.44 17.03
C LEU A 261 6.67 -11.17 18.03
N LYS A 262 6.08 -11.83 19.01
CA LYS A 262 6.82 -12.61 20.01
C LYS A 262 7.71 -13.67 19.35
N ASN A 263 7.14 -14.46 18.43
CA ASN A 263 7.87 -15.51 17.73
C ASN A 263 9.07 -14.97 16.93
N TYR A 264 8.93 -13.82 16.26
CA TYR A 264 10.05 -13.18 15.53
C TYR A 264 11.09 -12.58 16.47
N ILE A 265 10.68 -11.95 17.56
CA ILE A 265 11.58 -11.31 18.52
C ILE A 265 12.40 -12.36 19.27
N THR A 266 11.76 -13.45 19.73
CA THR A 266 12.45 -14.55 20.45
C THR A 266 13.28 -15.44 19.51
N GLY A 267 13.07 -15.33 18.20
CA GLY A 267 13.73 -16.16 17.20
C GLY A 267 13.14 -17.56 17.03
N GLU A 268 11.96 -17.82 17.61
CA GLU A 268 11.19 -19.06 17.42
C GLU A 268 10.75 -19.21 15.97
N LYS A 269 10.47 -18.07 15.29
CA LYS A 269 10.19 -18.01 13.86
C LYS A 269 11.23 -17.18 13.12
N LYS A 270 11.60 -17.63 11.93
CA LYS A 270 12.49 -16.92 10.99
C LYS A 270 11.86 -16.92 9.62
N ILE A 271 12.21 -15.94 8.81
CA ILE A 271 11.82 -15.92 7.40
C ILE A 271 12.68 -16.83 6.56
N SER A 272 12.18 -17.24 5.39
CA SER A 272 12.95 -17.96 4.37
C SER A 272 14.06 -17.07 3.82
N GLU A 273 15.22 -17.67 3.52
CA GLU A 273 16.34 -16.96 2.87
C GLU A 273 16.09 -16.70 1.37
N GLN A 274 15.01 -17.22 0.81
CA GLN A 274 14.65 -17.07 -0.63
C GLN A 274 13.92 -15.77 -0.95
N TYR A 275 13.89 -14.79 -0.04
CA TYR A 275 13.20 -13.50 -0.26
C TYR A 275 13.80 -12.71 -1.44
N SER A 276 15.11 -12.84 -1.71
CA SER A 276 15.76 -12.16 -2.83
C SER A 276 15.24 -12.60 -4.21
N ASP A 277 14.90 -13.86 -4.36
CA ASP A 277 14.31 -14.39 -5.61
C ASP A 277 12.84 -13.99 -5.71
N PHE A 278 12.13 -14.01 -4.60
CA PHE A 278 10.72 -13.65 -4.54
C PHE A 278 10.47 -12.19 -4.95
N ILE A 279 11.28 -11.25 -4.46
CA ILE A 279 11.11 -9.82 -4.78
C ILE A 279 11.29 -9.53 -6.27
N GLN A 280 11.97 -10.37 -7.05
CA GLN A 280 12.11 -10.21 -8.50
C GLN A 280 10.75 -10.18 -9.23
N THR A 281 9.69 -10.64 -8.59
CA THR A 281 8.31 -10.54 -9.11
C THR A 281 7.83 -9.08 -9.17
N PHE A 282 8.37 -8.20 -8.34
CA PHE A 282 7.91 -6.83 -8.13
C PHE A 282 8.91 -5.78 -8.62
N THR A 283 9.76 -6.10 -9.59
CA THR A 283 10.73 -5.14 -10.16
C THR A 283 10.07 -4.16 -11.12
N ILE A 284 10.69 -2.99 -11.30
CA ILE A 284 10.27 -1.99 -12.30
C ILE A 284 10.26 -2.61 -13.70
N GLU A 285 11.25 -3.44 -14.04
CA GLU A 285 11.37 -4.11 -15.34
C GLU A 285 10.17 -5.03 -15.61
N LYS A 286 9.74 -5.80 -14.59
CA LYS A 286 8.54 -6.64 -14.70
C LYS A 286 7.27 -5.84 -14.90
N GLN A 287 7.11 -4.76 -14.15
CA GLN A 287 5.97 -3.86 -14.32
C GLN A 287 5.96 -3.24 -15.72
N MET A 288 7.11 -2.72 -16.19
CA MET A 288 7.23 -2.10 -17.50
C MET A 288 6.95 -3.08 -18.64
N GLN A 289 7.46 -4.32 -18.54
CA GLN A 289 7.13 -5.37 -19.51
C GLN A 289 5.61 -5.58 -19.62
N GLN A 290 4.90 -5.71 -18.49
CA GLN A 290 3.45 -5.90 -18.47
C GLN A 290 2.69 -4.67 -19.02
N ILE A 291 3.20 -3.47 -18.79
CA ILE A 291 2.64 -2.22 -19.34
C ILE A 291 2.85 -2.17 -20.86
N GLU A 292 4.01 -2.54 -21.34
CA GLU A 292 4.28 -2.60 -22.79
C GLU A 292 3.39 -3.60 -23.50
N GLU A 293 3.24 -4.81 -22.93
CA GLU A 293 2.29 -5.82 -23.44
C GLU A 293 0.86 -5.29 -23.45
N LEU A 294 0.42 -4.63 -22.36
CA LEU A 294 -0.88 -4.00 -22.25
C LEU A 294 -1.10 -2.96 -23.36
N PHE A 295 -0.09 -2.20 -23.72
CA PHE A 295 -0.19 -1.15 -24.74
C PHE A 295 -0.08 -1.72 -26.17
N GLN A 296 0.69 -2.79 -26.39
CA GLN A 296 0.86 -3.43 -27.70
C GLN A 296 -0.37 -4.20 -28.15
N LEU A 297 -1.04 -4.95 -27.26
CA LEU A 297 -2.29 -5.65 -27.55
C LEU A 297 -3.37 -4.72 -28.16
N SER A 298 -3.23 -3.41 -27.94
CA SER A 298 -4.11 -2.42 -28.54
C SER A 298 -3.90 -2.19 -30.06
N LYS A 299 -2.76 -2.55 -30.61
CA LYS A 299 -2.46 -2.38 -32.05
C LYS A 299 -2.92 -3.58 -32.88
N GLU A 300 -2.86 -4.79 -32.30
CA GLU A 300 -3.25 -6.03 -33.00
C GLU A 300 -4.77 -6.24 -33.02
N GLU A 301 -5.49 -5.82 -31.98
CA GLU A 301 -6.95 -5.86 -31.94
C GLU A 301 -7.62 -4.86 -32.91
N ARG A 302 -6.84 -3.99 -33.58
CA ARG A 302 -7.29 -2.98 -34.54
C ARG A 302 -7.06 -3.36 -36.01
N SER A 303 -6.45 -4.49 -36.28
CA SER A 303 -6.26 -5.07 -37.65
C SER A 303 -7.30 -6.14 -37.96
#